data_7b4ef5cda3db1fff03eaad4a424be093
#
_entry.id   7b4ef5cda3db1fff03eaad4a424be093
#
_cell.length_a   1.000
_cell.length_b   1.000
_cell.length_c   1.000
_cell.angle_alpha   90.00
_cell.angle_beta   90.00
_cell.angle_gamma   90.00
#
_symmetry.space_group_name_H-M   'P 1'
#
loop_
_entity.id
_entity.type
_entity.pdbx_description
1 polymer ?
#
loop_
_entity_poly.entity_id
_entity_poly.type
_entity_poly.pdbx_seq_one_letter_code
_entity_poly.pdbx_strand_id
1 'polypeptide(L)'
;FVTVFLFSTVMVSSSYAKSIRIALAEPPSDELAAFFLALDRAKVNGLDYEWTAFSDEELAIQSVLSGQMDIGFGTPYSAMQKSKAPIRIIYQLSKLKFFPVTTKDYNELEDLNGEPILLHSRGGGTDSIANVIEERLGIKFGERSYISGSANRVAALLANQAQATIIDLSNKNKIMASHGDKFNTLPMFNVDASDEALFANVDWIKANEESVNIFVSALLSVYRDMANDPTIIRRETNPDGPIGELPDEVLAELDGFYTDAVAGGLYDVNGGGAKAAMADMEWYSKAGQLEGDMSSLKIEDFWYLKPLDSN
;
A
#
# COMPACT_ATOMS: atom_id res chain seq x y z
N PHE A 1 -12.92 -55.43 46.73
CA PHE A 1 -12.71 -54.87 45.38
C PHE A 1 -12.91 -53.37 45.45
N VAL A 2 -11.79 -52.58 45.31
CA VAL A 2 -11.83 -51.14 45.23
C VAL A 2 -11.69 -50.77 43.73
N THR A 3 -12.74 -50.20 43.14
CA THR A 3 -12.72 -49.74 41.76
C THR A 3 -12.18 -48.29 41.73
N VAL A 4 -10.96 -48.11 41.23
CA VAL A 4 -10.36 -46.77 41.01
C VAL A 4 -10.86 -46.24 39.68
N PHE A 5 -11.69 -45.19 39.69
CA PHE A 5 -12.05 -44.40 38.50
C PHE A 5 -10.94 -43.42 38.19
N LEU A 6 -10.19 -43.67 37.11
CA LEU A 6 -9.30 -42.69 36.53
C LEU A 6 -10.13 -41.64 35.75
N PHE A 7 -10.22 -40.43 36.29
CA PHE A 7 -10.71 -39.28 35.55
C PHE A 7 -9.58 -38.76 34.63
N SER A 8 -9.67 -39.03 33.32
CA SER A 8 -8.84 -38.37 32.32
C SER A 8 -9.35 -36.95 32.14
N THR A 9 -8.66 -35.98 32.72
CA THR A 9 -8.86 -34.56 32.41
C THR A 9 -8.33 -34.29 30.99
N VAL A 10 -9.22 -34.17 30.04
CA VAL A 10 -8.90 -33.60 28.72
C VAL A 10 -8.61 -32.13 28.96
N MET A 11 -7.33 -31.75 28.93
CA MET A 11 -6.93 -30.35 28.86
C MET A 11 -7.33 -29.87 27.47
N VAL A 12 -8.46 -29.18 27.38
CA VAL A 12 -8.79 -28.34 26.20
C VAL A 12 -7.77 -27.18 26.24
N SER A 13 -6.73 -27.28 25.42
CA SER A 13 -5.86 -26.14 25.16
C SER A 13 -6.74 -25.07 24.52
N SER A 14 -7.10 -24.04 25.26
CA SER A 14 -7.68 -22.83 24.73
C SER A 14 -6.61 -22.25 23.80
N SER A 15 -6.78 -22.45 22.50
CA SER A 15 -6.00 -21.71 21.50
C SER A 15 -6.42 -20.26 21.64
N TYR A 16 -5.64 -19.47 22.34
CA TYR A 16 -5.78 -18.02 22.27
C TYR A 16 -5.61 -17.63 20.81
N ALA A 17 -6.60 -16.92 20.27
CA ALA A 17 -6.47 -16.32 18.94
C ALA A 17 -5.14 -15.55 18.90
N LYS A 18 -4.30 -15.87 17.90
CA LYS A 18 -3.05 -15.15 17.71
C LYS A 18 -3.43 -13.74 17.24
N SER A 19 -2.95 -12.73 17.94
CA SER A 19 -3.18 -11.33 17.58
C SER A 19 -1.96 -10.76 16.85
N ILE A 20 -2.19 -9.98 15.78
CA ILE A 20 -1.16 -9.20 15.10
C ILE A 20 -1.39 -7.72 15.33
N ARG A 21 -0.30 -6.96 15.49
CA ARG A 21 -0.31 -5.50 15.66
C ARG A 21 0.13 -4.85 14.35
N ILE A 22 -0.70 -3.97 13.81
CA ILE A 22 -0.53 -3.40 12.47
C ILE A 22 -0.30 -1.90 12.56
N ALA A 23 0.80 -1.42 11.98
CA ALA A 23 1.09 -0.01 11.81
C ALA A 23 0.58 0.46 10.46
N LEU A 24 -0.41 1.35 10.44
CA LEU A 24 -0.85 2.05 9.24
C LEU A 24 -0.08 3.36 9.10
N ALA A 25 0.34 3.71 7.89
CA ALA A 25 1.01 4.99 7.61
C ALA A 25 0.02 6.17 7.47
N GLU A 26 -1.27 5.88 7.49
CA GLU A 26 -2.37 6.84 7.38
C GLU A 26 -3.65 6.31 8.06
N PRO A 27 -4.63 7.15 8.36
CA PRO A 27 -5.94 6.70 8.82
C PRO A 27 -6.66 5.81 7.79
N PRO A 28 -7.60 4.93 8.21
CA PRO A 28 -8.42 4.15 7.30
C PRO A 28 -9.12 5.02 6.23
N SER A 29 -9.06 4.56 4.98
CA SER A 29 -9.61 5.22 3.81
C SER A 29 -10.33 4.19 2.90
N ASP A 30 -10.97 4.68 1.83
CA ASP A 30 -11.55 3.82 0.78
C ASP A 30 -10.50 2.87 0.17
N GLU A 31 -9.26 3.30 0.02
CA GLU A 31 -8.15 2.50 -0.53
C GLU A 31 -7.79 1.29 0.35
N LEU A 32 -8.01 1.37 1.66
CA LEU A 32 -7.73 0.30 2.61
C LEU A 32 -8.91 -0.67 2.82
N ALA A 33 -10.05 -0.49 2.15
CA ALA A 33 -11.22 -1.32 2.41
C ALA A 33 -10.99 -2.81 2.08
N ALA A 34 -10.27 -3.13 0.98
CA ALA A 34 -9.91 -4.51 0.65
C ALA A 34 -8.98 -5.14 1.70
N PHE A 35 -8.07 -4.35 2.26
CA PHE A 35 -7.18 -4.79 3.32
C PHE A 35 -7.93 -5.11 4.62
N PHE A 36 -8.86 -4.24 5.05
CA PHE A 36 -9.66 -4.49 6.25
C PHE A 36 -10.61 -5.68 6.07
N LEU A 37 -11.18 -5.87 4.87
CA LEU A 37 -11.95 -7.07 4.57
C LEU A 37 -11.10 -8.34 4.68
N ALA A 38 -9.83 -8.30 4.27
CA ALA A 38 -8.92 -9.43 4.45
C ALA A 38 -8.61 -9.69 5.93
N LEU A 39 -8.48 -8.67 6.76
CA LEU A 39 -8.34 -8.82 8.21
C LEU A 39 -9.57 -9.47 8.84
N ASP A 40 -10.77 -9.08 8.42
CA ASP A 40 -12.01 -9.70 8.90
C ASP A 40 -12.10 -11.18 8.50
N ARG A 41 -11.70 -11.53 7.26
CA ARG A 41 -11.59 -12.94 6.83
C ARG A 41 -10.50 -13.71 7.61
N ALA A 42 -9.38 -13.06 7.92
CA ALA A 42 -8.33 -13.67 8.75
C ALA A 42 -8.82 -13.93 10.18
N LYS A 43 -9.64 -13.03 10.73
CA LYS A 43 -10.26 -13.19 12.06
C LYS A 43 -11.19 -14.40 12.13
N VAL A 44 -11.98 -14.65 11.08
CA VAL A 44 -12.81 -15.87 10.98
C VAL A 44 -11.93 -17.12 11.00
N ASN A 45 -10.69 -17.05 10.50
CA ASN A 45 -9.72 -18.14 10.50
C ASN A 45 -8.82 -18.18 11.74
N GLY A 46 -9.18 -17.48 12.82
CA GLY A 46 -8.53 -17.56 14.12
C GLY A 46 -7.34 -16.61 14.32
N LEU A 47 -7.18 -15.60 13.46
CA LEU A 47 -6.19 -14.54 13.62
C LEU A 47 -6.88 -13.25 14.05
N ASP A 48 -6.66 -12.81 15.27
CA ASP A 48 -7.13 -11.51 15.74
C ASP A 48 -6.14 -10.40 15.34
N TYR A 49 -6.58 -9.15 15.38
CA TYR A 49 -5.73 -8.02 15.02
C TYR A 49 -6.08 -6.75 15.80
N GLU A 50 -5.08 -5.92 15.95
CA GLU A 50 -5.22 -4.51 16.35
C GLU A 50 -4.39 -3.64 15.42
N TRP A 51 -4.80 -2.39 15.25
CA TRP A 51 -4.09 -1.45 14.37
C TRP A 51 -3.91 -0.09 15.04
N THR A 52 -2.88 0.61 14.57
CA THR A 52 -2.60 2.01 14.97
C THR A 52 -2.22 2.79 13.73
N ALA A 53 -2.90 3.91 13.48
CA ALA A 53 -2.53 4.85 12.44
C ALA A 53 -1.45 5.80 12.96
N PHE A 54 -0.36 5.91 12.23
CA PHE A 54 0.72 6.86 12.45
C PHE A 54 0.57 8.07 11.53
N SER A 55 1.25 9.16 11.83
CA SER A 55 1.18 10.38 11.03
C SER A 55 1.94 10.30 9.71
N ASP A 56 2.84 9.33 9.58
CA ASP A 56 3.65 9.11 8.39
C ASP A 56 4.27 7.70 8.37
N GLU A 57 4.79 7.32 7.17
CA GLU A 57 5.40 6.01 6.91
C GLU A 57 6.67 5.77 7.76
N GLU A 58 7.48 6.79 8.02
CA GLU A 58 8.73 6.64 8.80
C GLU A 58 8.43 6.16 10.22
N LEU A 59 7.40 6.72 10.88
CA LEU A 59 6.97 6.27 12.21
C LEU A 59 6.40 4.85 12.17
N ALA A 60 5.66 4.48 11.14
CA ALA A 60 5.18 3.11 10.96
C ALA A 60 6.36 2.14 10.83
N ILE A 61 7.38 2.46 10.02
CA ILE A 61 8.62 1.66 9.89
C ILE A 61 9.32 1.53 11.24
N GLN A 62 9.53 2.63 11.98
CA GLN A 62 10.21 2.61 13.27
C GLN A 62 9.45 1.78 14.31
N SER A 63 8.12 1.79 14.29
CA SER A 63 7.29 0.98 15.20
C SER A 63 7.48 -0.52 14.98
N VAL A 64 7.64 -0.95 13.74
CA VAL A 64 7.93 -2.35 13.39
C VAL A 64 9.37 -2.72 13.73
N LEU A 65 10.33 -1.85 13.47
CA LEU A 65 11.74 -2.06 13.81
C LEU A 65 11.96 -2.19 15.32
N SER A 66 11.23 -1.42 16.12
CA SER A 66 11.30 -1.48 17.58
C SER A 66 10.53 -2.66 18.20
N GLY A 67 9.73 -3.40 17.39
CA GLY A 67 8.87 -4.47 17.87
C GLY A 67 7.59 -3.98 18.58
N GLN A 68 7.29 -2.68 18.50
CA GLN A 68 6.03 -2.12 18.97
C GLN A 68 4.86 -2.60 18.12
N MET A 69 5.06 -2.69 16.83
CA MET A 69 4.13 -3.26 15.85
C MET A 69 4.77 -4.47 15.15
N ASP A 70 3.94 -5.35 14.61
CA ASP A 70 4.38 -6.60 14.00
C ASP A 70 4.48 -6.48 12.47
N ILE A 71 3.51 -5.80 11.87
CA ILE A 71 3.39 -5.56 10.42
C ILE A 71 3.20 -4.08 10.19
N GLY A 72 3.83 -3.54 9.15
CA GLY A 72 3.69 -2.17 8.72
C GLY A 72 3.34 -2.06 7.24
N PHE A 73 2.88 -0.88 6.87
CA PHE A 73 2.62 -0.45 5.49
C PHE A 73 3.75 0.41 4.97
N GLY A 74 3.98 0.35 3.67
CA GLY A 74 4.90 1.21 2.94
C GLY A 74 5.94 0.46 2.12
N THR A 75 6.92 1.18 1.63
CA THR A 75 8.00 0.67 0.77
C THR A 75 9.38 0.97 1.36
N PRO A 76 9.77 0.30 2.47
CA PRO A 76 10.92 0.67 3.31
C PRO A 76 12.28 0.31 2.69
N TYR A 77 12.46 0.44 1.36
CA TYR A 77 13.67 0.02 0.63
C TYR A 77 14.94 0.70 1.13
N SER A 78 14.87 2.00 1.38
CA SER A 78 16.00 2.77 1.92
C SER A 78 16.39 2.29 3.32
N ALA A 79 15.41 2.01 4.18
CA ALA A 79 15.66 1.49 5.52
C ALA A 79 16.28 0.09 5.47
N MET A 80 15.77 -0.80 4.61
CA MET A 80 16.32 -2.14 4.42
C MET A 80 17.78 -2.12 3.96
N GLN A 81 18.11 -1.29 2.98
CA GLN A 81 19.45 -1.26 2.41
C GLN A 81 20.44 -0.46 3.28
N LYS A 82 20.13 0.79 3.62
CA LYS A 82 21.06 1.70 4.30
C LYS A 82 21.25 1.35 5.77
N SER A 83 20.16 1.03 6.47
CA SER A 83 20.19 0.66 7.88
C SER A 83 20.34 -0.84 8.11
N LYS A 84 20.31 -1.65 7.04
CA LYS A 84 20.27 -3.13 7.11
C LYS A 84 19.14 -3.61 8.04
N ALA A 85 18.03 -2.91 7.98
CA ALA A 85 16.87 -3.18 8.83
C ALA A 85 16.39 -4.64 8.63
N PRO A 86 16.14 -5.40 9.70
CA PRO A 86 15.72 -6.80 9.61
C PRO A 86 14.23 -6.93 9.29
N ILE A 87 13.77 -6.19 8.28
CA ILE A 87 12.39 -6.22 7.78
C ILE A 87 12.36 -6.71 6.34
N ARG A 88 11.26 -7.33 5.93
CA ARG A 88 11.02 -7.80 4.57
C ARG A 88 9.59 -7.53 4.17
N ILE A 89 9.38 -7.19 2.91
CA ILE A 89 8.06 -7.14 2.30
C ILE A 89 7.53 -8.56 2.17
N ILE A 90 6.24 -8.73 2.47
CA ILE A 90 5.54 -10.03 2.43
C ILE A 90 4.36 -10.02 1.47
N TYR A 91 3.88 -8.84 1.03
CA TYR A 91 2.72 -8.70 0.14
C TYR A 91 2.70 -7.31 -0.51
N GLN A 92 2.38 -7.24 -1.81
CA GLN A 92 2.05 -6.01 -2.52
C GLN A 92 0.56 -5.73 -2.38
N LEU A 93 0.18 -4.67 -1.67
CA LEU A 93 -1.21 -4.26 -1.52
C LEU A 93 -1.70 -3.52 -2.76
N SER A 94 -0.88 -2.61 -3.30
CA SER A 94 -1.18 -1.87 -4.52
C SER A 94 0.07 -1.62 -5.34
N LYS A 95 -0.12 -1.42 -6.64
CA LYS A 95 0.92 -0.99 -7.57
C LYS A 95 1.01 0.52 -7.60
N LEU A 96 2.19 1.02 -7.91
CA LEU A 96 2.47 2.44 -8.06
C LEU A 96 1.72 3.03 -9.25
N LYS A 97 0.48 3.48 -9.01
CA LYS A 97 -0.39 4.10 -9.99
C LYS A 97 -0.85 5.48 -9.55
N PHE A 98 -0.01 6.43 -9.84
CA PHE A 98 -0.29 7.84 -9.61
C PHE A 98 -0.48 8.58 -10.94
N PHE A 99 -1.18 9.68 -10.87
CA PHE A 99 -1.60 10.44 -12.04
C PHE A 99 -1.12 11.89 -11.92
N PRO A 100 -0.27 12.34 -12.84
CA PRO A 100 0.03 13.76 -12.98
C PRO A 100 -1.24 14.50 -13.40
N VAL A 101 -1.63 15.49 -12.61
CA VAL A 101 -2.77 16.37 -12.86
C VAL A 101 -2.27 17.79 -12.94
N THR A 102 -2.70 18.50 -14.00
CA THR A 102 -2.23 19.86 -14.32
C THR A 102 -3.38 20.77 -14.68
N THR A 103 -3.14 22.08 -14.68
CA THR A 103 -4.03 23.04 -15.40
C THR A 103 -4.06 22.74 -16.89
N LYS A 104 -5.01 23.34 -17.63
CA LYS A 104 -5.16 23.15 -19.08
C LYS A 104 -4.00 23.69 -19.92
N ASP A 105 -3.06 24.40 -19.31
CA ASP A 105 -1.89 24.95 -20.01
C ASP A 105 -0.87 23.86 -20.38
N TYR A 106 -0.93 22.67 -19.75
CA TYR A 106 -0.02 21.55 -19.95
C TYR A 106 -0.78 20.35 -20.52
N ASN A 107 -0.29 19.75 -21.60
CA ASN A 107 -0.94 18.64 -22.31
C ASN A 107 -0.13 17.35 -22.30
N GLU A 108 1.18 17.44 -22.05
CA GLU A 108 2.10 16.31 -21.95
C GLU A 108 3.12 16.55 -20.83
N LEU A 109 3.79 15.49 -20.38
CA LEU A 109 4.74 15.58 -19.26
C LEU A 109 5.95 16.47 -19.60
N GLU A 110 6.34 16.53 -20.87
CA GLU A 110 7.42 17.35 -21.38
C GLU A 110 7.14 18.86 -21.22
N ASP A 111 5.88 19.27 -21.24
CA ASP A 111 5.48 20.67 -21.00
C ASP A 111 5.86 21.16 -19.58
N LEU A 112 6.08 20.23 -18.66
CA LEU A 112 6.47 20.53 -17.28
C LEU A 112 7.98 20.79 -17.10
N ASN A 113 8.75 20.85 -18.18
CA ASN A 113 10.17 21.15 -18.10
C ASN A 113 10.44 22.59 -17.62
N GLY A 114 11.05 22.70 -16.45
CA GLY A 114 11.29 23.99 -15.78
C GLY A 114 10.13 24.51 -14.93
N GLU A 115 8.98 23.84 -14.97
CA GLU A 115 7.78 24.25 -14.24
C GLU A 115 7.74 23.69 -12.82
N PRO A 116 7.15 24.44 -11.86
CA PRO A 116 7.02 23.99 -10.49
C PRO A 116 6.05 22.83 -10.36
N ILE A 117 6.36 21.90 -9.46
CA ILE A 117 5.50 20.74 -9.17
C ILE A 117 5.26 20.58 -7.67
N LEU A 118 4.03 20.22 -7.30
CA LEU A 118 3.62 19.95 -5.94
C LEU A 118 3.58 18.44 -5.68
N LEU A 119 4.32 17.96 -4.69
CA LEU A 119 4.53 16.55 -4.36
C LEU A 119 4.11 16.24 -2.92
N HIS A 120 4.09 14.97 -2.52
CA HIS A 120 3.68 14.54 -1.17
C HIS A 120 4.73 14.88 -0.12
N SER A 121 5.92 14.33 -0.28
CA SER A 121 7.07 14.50 0.63
C SER A 121 8.38 14.29 -0.11
N ARG A 122 9.44 14.87 0.44
CA ARG A 122 10.78 14.67 -0.11
C ARG A 122 11.25 13.23 0.09
N GLY A 123 11.67 12.57 -1.00
CA GLY A 123 12.09 11.16 -0.99
C GLY A 123 10.93 10.17 -0.89
N GLY A 124 9.67 10.61 -0.87
CA GLY A 124 8.49 9.75 -0.89
C GLY A 124 8.09 9.30 -2.30
N GLY A 125 6.97 8.57 -2.42
CA GLY A 125 6.50 7.95 -3.67
C GLY A 125 6.36 8.95 -4.83
N THR A 126 5.69 10.09 -4.62
CA THR A 126 5.50 11.08 -5.70
C THR A 126 6.79 11.80 -6.09
N ASP A 127 7.72 11.99 -5.14
CA ASP A 127 9.05 12.56 -5.45
C ASP A 127 9.89 11.56 -6.26
N SER A 128 9.77 10.29 -5.95
CA SER A 128 10.37 9.19 -6.74
C SER A 128 9.80 9.13 -8.15
N ILE A 129 8.49 9.30 -8.32
CA ILE A 129 7.84 9.39 -9.62
C ILE A 129 8.38 10.59 -10.41
N ALA A 130 8.50 11.75 -9.77
CA ALA A 130 9.07 12.94 -10.42
C ALA A 130 10.52 12.69 -10.90
N ASN A 131 11.35 12.02 -10.10
CA ASN A 131 12.72 11.65 -10.51
C ASN A 131 12.71 10.74 -11.74
N VAL A 132 11.82 9.74 -11.78
CA VAL A 132 11.73 8.82 -12.92
C VAL A 132 11.19 9.52 -14.18
N ILE A 133 10.26 10.46 -14.03
CA ILE A 133 9.80 11.31 -15.16
C ILE A 133 10.99 12.11 -15.72
N GLU A 134 11.74 12.78 -14.85
CA GLU A 134 12.93 13.54 -15.26
C GLU A 134 13.95 12.67 -16.00
N GLU A 135 14.25 11.47 -15.47
CA GLU A 135 15.20 10.55 -16.09
C GLU A 135 14.72 10.06 -17.46
N ARG A 136 13.45 9.62 -17.55
CA ARG A 136 12.93 9.01 -18.78
C ARG A 136 12.71 9.99 -19.92
N LEU A 137 12.27 11.21 -19.59
CA LEU A 137 11.92 12.22 -20.60
C LEU A 137 13.05 13.25 -20.81
N GLY A 138 14.09 13.24 -19.98
CA GLY A 138 15.18 14.19 -20.06
C GLY A 138 14.78 15.63 -19.69
N ILE A 139 13.69 15.79 -18.95
CA ILE A 139 13.24 17.08 -18.43
C ILE A 139 13.77 17.34 -17.03
N LYS A 140 13.56 18.54 -16.52
CA LYS A 140 13.79 18.92 -15.12
C LYS A 140 12.60 19.74 -14.63
N PHE A 141 11.97 19.28 -13.57
CA PHE A 141 11.00 20.12 -12.87
C PHE A 141 11.71 21.35 -12.28
N GLY A 142 10.99 22.45 -12.19
CA GLY A 142 11.42 23.63 -11.51
C GLY A 142 11.42 23.45 -9.97
N GLU A 143 10.78 24.37 -9.25
CA GLU A 143 10.65 24.24 -7.81
C GLU A 143 9.77 23.04 -7.41
N ARG A 144 10.28 22.18 -6.51
CA ARG A 144 9.49 21.11 -5.88
C ARG A 144 9.00 21.58 -4.52
N SER A 145 7.68 21.68 -4.38
CA SER A 145 7.02 21.96 -3.12
C SER A 145 6.34 20.70 -2.60
N TYR A 146 6.10 20.60 -1.29
CA TYR A 146 5.62 19.39 -0.66
C TYR A 146 4.40 19.65 0.24
N ILE A 147 3.31 18.93 -0.02
CA ILE A 147 2.09 18.90 0.81
C ILE A 147 1.61 17.45 0.89
N SER A 148 1.56 16.91 2.12
CA SER A 148 1.09 15.55 2.39
C SER A 148 -0.40 15.39 2.06
N GLY A 149 -0.77 14.21 1.53
CA GLY A 149 -2.13 13.84 1.14
C GLY A 149 -2.54 14.38 -0.23
N SER A 150 -3.04 13.49 -1.10
CA SER A 150 -3.50 13.87 -2.45
C SER A 150 -4.66 14.85 -2.41
N ALA A 151 -5.59 14.71 -1.46
CA ALA A 151 -6.72 15.63 -1.29
C ALA A 151 -6.25 17.07 -1.01
N ASN A 152 -5.21 17.25 -0.18
CA ASN A 152 -4.65 18.57 0.11
C ASN A 152 -3.97 19.17 -1.14
N ARG A 153 -3.29 18.34 -1.95
CA ARG A 153 -2.70 18.81 -3.21
C ARG A 153 -3.75 19.19 -4.24
N VAL A 154 -4.87 18.44 -4.30
CA VAL A 154 -6.05 18.82 -5.09
C VAL A 154 -6.61 20.15 -4.64
N ALA A 155 -6.75 20.39 -3.33
CA ALA A 155 -7.19 21.66 -2.80
C ALA A 155 -6.26 22.82 -3.21
N ALA A 156 -4.94 22.61 -3.24
CA ALA A 156 -3.97 23.59 -3.71
C ALA A 156 -4.14 23.92 -5.21
N LEU A 157 -4.39 22.89 -6.07
CA LEU A 157 -4.73 23.13 -7.48
C LEU A 157 -5.99 23.96 -7.63
N LEU A 158 -7.07 23.61 -6.92
CA LEU A 158 -8.34 24.32 -6.97
C LEU A 158 -8.24 25.78 -6.47
N ALA A 159 -7.34 26.03 -5.53
CA ALA A 159 -7.04 27.38 -5.02
C ALA A 159 -6.04 28.15 -5.91
N ASN A 160 -5.60 27.63 -7.05
CA ASN A 160 -4.56 28.18 -7.92
C ASN A 160 -3.21 28.43 -7.20
N GLN A 161 -2.90 27.61 -6.19
CA GLN A 161 -1.61 27.65 -5.47
C GLN A 161 -0.57 26.73 -6.09
N ALA A 162 -0.99 25.82 -6.98
CA ALA A 162 -0.15 24.97 -7.78
C ALA A 162 -0.75 24.81 -9.18
N GLN A 163 0.09 24.48 -10.16
CA GLN A 163 -0.34 24.24 -11.56
C GLN A 163 -0.18 22.77 -11.96
N ALA A 164 0.66 22.02 -11.26
CA ALA A 164 0.92 20.61 -11.50
C ALA A 164 1.10 19.86 -10.17
N THR A 165 0.58 18.65 -10.10
CA THR A 165 0.79 17.71 -8.98
C THR A 165 0.68 16.26 -9.45
N ILE A 166 1.03 15.32 -8.57
CA ILE A 166 0.88 13.88 -8.78
C ILE A 166 -0.03 13.34 -7.67
N ILE A 167 -1.16 12.72 -8.03
CA ILE A 167 -2.19 12.26 -7.09
C ILE A 167 -2.60 10.81 -7.36
N ASP A 168 -3.22 10.18 -6.37
CA ASP A 168 -3.79 8.83 -6.45
C ASP A 168 -5.02 8.74 -7.35
N LEU A 169 -5.53 7.52 -7.55
CA LEU A 169 -6.67 7.23 -8.40
C LEU A 169 -7.97 7.84 -7.88
N SER A 170 -8.23 7.74 -6.56
CA SER A 170 -9.45 8.26 -5.94
C SER A 170 -9.57 9.77 -6.16
N ASN A 171 -8.52 10.50 -5.80
CA ASN A 171 -8.48 11.97 -5.95
C ASN A 171 -8.48 12.40 -7.42
N LYS A 172 -7.80 11.64 -8.33
CA LYS A 172 -7.88 11.88 -9.77
C LYS A 172 -9.33 11.74 -10.27
N ASN A 173 -10.05 10.69 -9.88
CA ASN A 173 -11.43 10.50 -10.29
C ASN A 173 -12.33 11.64 -9.79
N LYS A 174 -12.19 12.04 -8.52
CA LYS A 174 -12.95 13.13 -7.91
C LYS A 174 -12.74 14.48 -8.61
N ILE A 175 -11.47 14.87 -8.84
CA ILE A 175 -11.20 16.16 -9.51
C ILE A 175 -11.63 16.15 -10.96
N MET A 176 -11.47 15.03 -11.68
CA MET A 176 -11.88 14.95 -13.09
C MET A 176 -13.39 14.92 -13.25
N ALA A 177 -14.13 14.29 -12.34
CA ALA A 177 -15.60 14.30 -12.35
C ALA A 177 -16.17 15.71 -12.10
N SER A 178 -15.56 16.47 -11.16
CA SER A 178 -16.08 17.77 -10.72
C SER A 178 -15.49 18.96 -11.47
N HIS A 179 -14.25 18.85 -12.00
CA HIS A 179 -13.49 19.98 -12.56
C HIS A 179 -12.67 19.58 -13.80
N GLY A 180 -13.07 18.53 -14.53
CA GLY A 180 -12.37 18.07 -15.72
C GLY A 180 -12.31 19.08 -16.87
N ASP A 181 -13.14 20.15 -16.81
CA ASP A 181 -13.07 21.32 -17.69
C ASP A 181 -11.85 22.21 -17.42
N LYS A 182 -11.29 22.18 -16.18
CA LYS A 182 -10.18 23.04 -15.74
C LYS A 182 -8.83 22.33 -15.71
N PHE A 183 -8.83 21.00 -15.59
CA PHE A 183 -7.62 20.22 -15.39
C PHE A 183 -7.43 19.15 -16.47
N ASN A 184 -6.18 18.76 -16.68
CA ASN A 184 -5.77 17.62 -17.49
C ASN A 184 -5.21 16.52 -16.57
N THR A 185 -5.44 15.25 -16.95
CA THR A 185 -4.65 14.12 -16.45
C THR A 185 -3.66 13.75 -17.55
N LEU A 186 -2.37 13.81 -17.25
CA LEU A 186 -1.34 13.45 -18.20
C LEU A 186 -1.06 11.94 -18.17
N PRO A 187 -0.69 11.33 -19.32
CA PRO A 187 -0.33 9.92 -19.36
C PRO A 187 0.84 9.60 -18.43
N MET A 188 0.74 8.49 -17.69
CA MET A 188 1.79 7.99 -16.83
C MET A 188 2.30 6.64 -17.30
N PHE A 189 3.54 6.31 -16.98
CA PHE A 189 4.13 5.02 -17.30
C PHE A 189 3.43 3.90 -16.54
N ASN A 190 3.27 2.73 -17.18
CA ASN A 190 2.88 1.53 -16.47
C ASN A 190 4.06 1.02 -15.64
N VAL A 191 3.83 0.84 -14.36
CA VAL A 191 4.81 0.36 -13.40
C VAL A 191 4.19 -0.77 -12.58
N ASP A 192 4.88 -1.90 -12.49
CA ASP A 192 4.47 -3.03 -11.64
C ASP A 192 5.06 -2.91 -10.21
N ALA A 193 5.84 -1.87 -9.93
CA ALA A 193 6.39 -1.61 -8.60
C ALA A 193 5.29 -1.31 -7.59
N SER A 194 5.57 -1.63 -6.34
CA SER A 194 4.66 -1.43 -5.23
C SER A 194 4.54 0.06 -4.88
N ASP A 195 3.33 0.50 -4.63
CA ASP A 195 3.01 1.74 -3.92
C ASP A 195 2.85 1.43 -2.44
N GLU A 196 1.87 0.58 -2.13
CA GLU A 196 1.65 0.08 -0.79
C GLU A 196 2.03 -1.40 -0.71
N ALA A 197 2.91 -1.70 0.24
CA ALA A 197 3.33 -3.07 0.53
C ALA A 197 3.26 -3.33 2.04
N LEU A 198 3.05 -4.58 2.40
CA LEU A 198 3.15 -5.04 3.78
C LEU A 198 4.56 -5.51 4.05
N PHE A 199 5.14 -5.05 5.13
CA PHE A 199 6.43 -5.50 5.61
C PHE A 199 6.38 -5.90 7.09
N ALA A 200 7.27 -6.80 7.49
CA ALA A 200 7.37 -7.25 8.88
C ALA A 200 8.82 -7.57 9.25
N ASN A 201 9.11 -7.62 10.55
CA ASN A 201 10.40 -8.05 11.05
C ASN A 201 10.64 -9.54 10.75
N VAL A 202 11.82 -9.88 10.22
CA VAL A 202 12.17 -11.25 9.79
C VAL A 202 12.07 -12.26 10.92
N ASP A 203 12.51 -11.90 12.12
CA ASP A 203 12.48 -12.82 13.26
C ASP A 203 11.06 -13.03 13.75
N TRP A 204 10.24 -11.97 13.72
CA TRP A 204 8.82 -12.07 14.00
C TRP A 204 8.10 -12.96 12.95
N ILE A 205 8.35 -12.79 11.65
CA ILE A 205 7.79 -13.62 10.58
C ILE A 205 8.08 -15.10 10.87
N LYS A 206 9.35 -15.45 11.16
CA LYS A 206 9.77 -16.84 11.43
C LYS A 206 9.13 -17.43 12.70
N ALA A 207 8.94 -16.60 13.72
CA ALA A 207 8.30 -17.02 14.96
C ALA A 207 6.77 -17.15 14.83
N ASN A 208 6.15 -16.53 13.82
CA ASN A 208 4.71 -16.43 13.64
C ASN A 208 4.26 -16.87 12.24
N GLU A 209 4.95 -17.82 11.60
CA GLU A 209 4.67 -18.26 10.21
C GLU A 209 3.19 -18.62 9.99
N GLU A 210 2.54 -19.25 10.97
CA GLU A 210 1.12 -19.60 10.85
C GLU A 210 0.23 -18.35 10.76
N SER A 211 0.46 -17.33 11.61
CA SER A 211 -0.28 -16.06 11.56
C SER A 211 -0.06 -15.33 10.24
N VAL A 212 1.18 -15.29 9.76
CA VAL A 212 1.53 -14.69 8.45
C VAL A 212 0.82 -15.42 7.32
N ASN A 213 0.79 -16.76 7.33
CA ASN A 213 0.12 -17.56 6.31
C ASN A 213 -1.41 -17.35 6.32
N ILE A 214 -2.05 -17.32 7.50
CA ILE A 214 -3.49 -17.02 7.61
C ILE A 214 -3.79 -15.65 7.01
N PHE A 215 -2.99 -14.65 7.34
CA PHE A 215 -3.20 -13.29 6.87
C PHE A 215 -2.97 -13.15 5.36
N VAL A 216 -1.86 -13.68 4.84
CA VAL A 216 -1.55 -13.64 3.40
C VAL A 216 -2.59 -14.43 2.59
N SER A 217 -3.06 -15.59 3.09
CA SER A 217 -4.14 -16.35 2.43
C SER A 217 -5.45 -15.55 2.38
N ALA A 218 -5.77 -14.81 3.45
CA ALA A 218 -6.97 -13.96 3.47
C ALA A 218 -6.85 -12.80 2.46
N LEU A 219 -5.68 -12.16 2.37
CA LEU A 219 -5.39 -11.13 1.36
C LEU A 219 -5.56 -11.68 -0.05
N LEU A 220 -4.91 -12.81 -0.37
CA LEU A 220 -5.02 -13.45 -1.68
C LEU A 220 -6.45 -13.80 -2.02
N SER A 221 -7.25 -14.31 -1.05
CA SER A 221 -8.67 -14.60 -1.24
C SER A 221 -9.45 -13.35 -1.62
N VAL A 222 -9.33 -12.25 -0.84
CA VAL A 222 -10.04 -10.99 -1.12
C VAL A 222 -9.64 -10.43 -2.47
N TYR A 223 -8.34 -10.37 -2.79
CA TYR A 223 -7.86 -9.77 -4.03
C TYR A 223 -8.27 -10.57 -5.28
N ARG A 224 -8.32 -11.90 -5.18
CA ARG A 224 -8.83 -12.77 -6.26
C ARG A 224 -10.35 -12.63 -6.45
N ASP A 225 -11.10 -12.58 -5.36
CA ASP A 225 -12.55 -12.38 -5.41
C ASP A 225 -12.89 -10.99 -5.95
N MET A 226 -12.22 -9.95 -5.48
CA MET A 226 -12.36 -8.56 -5.95
C MET A 226 -12.03 -8.41 -7.44
N ALA A 227 -11.04 -9.14 -7.95
CA ALA A 227 -10.71 -9.11 -9.38
C ALA A 227 -11.85 -9.68 -10.25
N ASN A 228 -12.67 -10.57 -9.72
CA ASN A 228 -13.84 -11.13 -10.39
C ASN A 228 -15.10 -10.28 -10.16
N ASP A 229 -15.27 -9.74 -8.96
CA ASP A 229 -16.42 -8.92 -8.54
C ASP A 229 -15.97 -7.82 -7.58
N PRO A 230 -15.62 -6.62 -8.07
CA PRO A 230 -15.17 -5.51 -7.21
C PRO A 230 -16.18 -5.10 -6.15
N THR A 231 -17.48 -5.39 -6.35
CA THR A 231 -18.54 -4.99 -5.42
C THR A 231 -18.53 -5.77 -4.11
N ILE A 232 -17.75 -6.87 -4.02
CA ILE A 232 -17.59 -7.62 -2.77
C ILE A 232 -17.04 -6.72 -1.67
N ILE A 233 -16.19 -5.76 -2.00
CA ILE A 233 -15.57 -4.89 -1.01
C ILE A 233 -16.64 -4.18 -0.19
N ARG A 234 -17.56 -3.49 -0.85
CA ARG A 234 -18.68 -2.83 -0.16
C ARG A 234 -19.66 -3.83 0.47
N ARG A 235 -20.01 -4.87 -0.25
CA ARG A 235 -21.00 -5.87 0.18
C ARG A 235 -20.60 -6.61 1.44
N GLU A 236 -19.32 -6.91 1.61
CA GLU A 236 -18.77 -7.70 2.71
C GLU A 236 -18.05 -6.84 3.78
N THR A 237 -17.97 -5.51 3.58
CA THR A 237 -17.42 -4.60 4.59
C THR A 237 -18.19 -4.73 5.91
N ASN A 238 -17.44 -4.90 7.00
CA ASN A 238 -18.01 -4.93 8.33
C ASN A 238 -18.52 -3.52 8.69
N PRO A 239 -19.84 -3.34 8.96
CA PRO A 239 -20.40 -2.02 9.26
C PRO A 239 -19.90 -1.44 10.59
N ASP A 240 -19.45 -2.30 11.51
CA ASP A 240 -18.90 -1.91 12.83
C ASP A 240 -17.36 -1.83 12.80
N GLY A 241 -16.76 -1.97 11.61
CA GLY A 241 -15.32 -1.91 11.41
C GLY A 241 -14.84 -0.54 10.90
N PRO A 242 -13.51 -0.34 10.82
CA PRO A 242 -12.92 0.96 10.45
C PRO A 242 -13.40 1.54 9.12
N ILE A 243 -13.76 0.68 8.17
CA ILE A 243 -14.31 1.11 6.87
C ILE A 243 -15.80 1.40 6.97
N GLY A 244 -16.56 0.64 7.76
CA GLY A 244 -17.99 0.87 7.96
C GLY A 244 -18.28 2.21 8.68
N GLU A 245 -17.32 2.72 9.43
CA GLU A 245 -17.40 4.01 10.14
C GLU A 245 -17.01 5.21 9.25
N LEU A 246 -16.59 5.00 8.00
CA LEU A 246 -16.30 6.10 7.07
C LEU A 246 -17.58 6.88 6.71
N PRO A 247 -17.46 8.16 6.31
CA PRO A 247 -18.59 8.96 5.86
C PRO A 247 -19.41 8.27 4.75
N ASP A 248 -20.72 8.43 4.77
CA ASP A 248 -21.64 7.81 3.80
C ASP A 248 -21.28 8.11 2.34
N GLU A 249 -20.79 9.33 2.07
CA GLU A 249 -20.30 9.70 0.74
C GLU A 249 -19.10 8.87 0.28
N VAL A 250 -18.17 8.54 1.19
CA VAL A 250 -17.01 7.68 0.88
C VAL A 250 -17.46 6.23 0.66
N LEU A 251 -18.34 5.73 1.51
CA LEU A 251 -18.92 4.39 1.36
C LEU A 251 -19.69 4.23 0.04
N ALA A 252 -20.37 5.28 -0.42
CA ALA A 252 -21.10 5.28 -1.69
C ALA A 252 -20.15 5.17 -2.91
N GLU A 253 -18.91 5.64 -2.80
CA GLU A 253 -17.91 5.63 -3.87
C GLU A 253 -17.13 4.31 -3.97
N LEU A 254 -17.18 3.43 -2.95
CA LEU A 254 -16.37 2.19 -2.90
C LEU A 254 -16.52 1.32 -4.15
N ASP A 255 -17.74 1.06 -4.62
CA ASP A 255 -17.98 0.22 -5.80
C ASP A 255 -17.34 0.83 -7.07
N GLY A 256 -17.44 2.14 -7.24
CA GLY A 256 -16.82 2.87 -8.35
C GLY A 256 -15.30 2.83 -8.26
N PHE A 257 -14.74 3.12 -7.09
CA PHE A 257 -13.31 3.10 -6.87
C PHE A 257 -12.71 1.72 -7.17
N TYR A 258 -13.25 0.64 -6.58
CA TYR A 258 -12.70 -0.71 -6.78
C TYR A 258 -12.92 -1.23 -8.20
N THR A 259 -14.01 -0.84 -8.88
CA THR A 259 -14.21 -1.15 -10.30
C THR A 259 -13.12 -0.52 -11.16
N ASP A 260 -12.83 0.75 -10.97
CA ASP A 260 -11.81 1.47 -11.71
C ASP A 260 -10.39 0.97 -11.37
N ALA A 261 -10.14 0.68 -10.09
CA ALA A 261 -8.85 0.19 -9.61
C ALA A 261 -8.52 -1.21 -10.18
N VAL A 262 -9.48 -2.12 -10.21
CA VAL A 262 -9.34 -3.45 -10.82
C VAL A 262 -9.15 -3.32 -12.32
N ALA A 263 -10.01 -2.58 -13.02
CA ALA A 263 -9.91 -2.36 -14.47
C ALA A 263 -8.59 -1.66 -14.85
N GLY A 264 -8.13 -0.75 -14.02
CA GLY A 264 -6.85 -0.06 -14.16
C GLY A 264 -5.64 -0.92 -13.81
N GLY A 265 -5.81 -2.13 -13.25
CA GLY A 265 -4.73 -3.04 -12.84
C GLY A 265 -3.90 -2.47 -11.67
N LEU A 266 -4.56 -1.80 -10.71
CA LEU A 266 -3.92 -1.30 -9.48
C LEU A 266 -3.45 -2.44 -8.58
N TYR A 267 -4.13 -3.59 -8.64
CA TYR A 267 -3.89 -4.72 -7.75
C TYR A 267 -3.28 -5.92 -8.48
N ASP A 268 -2.46 -6.69 -7.77
CA ASP A 268 -1.98 -8.00 -8.20
C ASP A 268 -2.68 -9.10 -7.41
N VAL A 269 -3.39 -9.99 -8.10
CA VAL A 269 -4.18 -11.08 -7.48
C VAL A 269 -3.32 -12.13 -6.78
N ASN A 270 -2.01 -12.11 -7.01
CA ASN A 270 -1.04 -13.02 -6.39
C ASN A 270 -0.14 -12.31 -5.37
N GLY A 271 -0.49 -11.07 -4.97
CA GLY A 271 0.28 -10.31 -3.97
C GLY A 271 1.66 -9.86 -4.43
N GLY A 272 1.87 -9.76 -5.75
CA GLY A 272 3.07 -9.24 -6.40
C GLY A 272 4.19 -10.27 -6.59
N GLY A 273 4.65 -10.91 -5.52
CA GLY A 273 5.67 -11.95 -5.57
C GLY A 273 7.01 -11.49 -6.16
N ALA A 274 7.73 -12.42 -6.80
CA ALA A 274 9.04 -12.13 -7.40
C ALA A 274 8.97 -11.07 -8.53
N LYS A 275 7.82 -10.97 -9.23
CA LYS A 275 7.63 -9.97 -10.28
C LYS A 275 7.61 -8.55 -9.70
N ALA A 276 6.84 -8.34 -8.64
CA ALA A 276 6.81 -7.06 -7.94
C ALA A 276 8.17 -6.74 -7.33
N ALA A 277 8.82 -7.71 -6.68
CA ALA A 277 10.15 -7.53 -6.09
C ALA A 277 11.19 -7.02 -7.11
N MET A 278 11.21 -7.58 -8.32
CA MET A 278 12.10 -7.11 -9.39
C MET A 278 11.72 -5.71 -9.87
N ALA A 279 10.43 -5.44 -10.05
CA ALA A 279 9.95 -4.13 -10.46
C ALA A 279 10.25 -3.06 -9.41
N ASP A 280 10.10 -3.39 -8.14
CA ASP A 280 10.45 -2.53 -7.01
C ASP A 280 11.95 -2.19 -7.00
N MET A 281 12.82 -3.20 -7.12
CA MET A 281 14.26 -2.97 -7.13
C MET A 281 14.67 -2.06 -8.30
N GLU A 282 14.11 -2.28 -9.50
CA GLU A 282 14.37 -1.42 -10.66
C GLU A 282 13.86 0.00 -10.41
N TRP A 283 12.61 0.14 -9.95
CA TRP A 283 11.99 1.43 -9.73
C TRP A 283 12.71 2.24 -8.65
N TYR A 284 12.90 1.64 -7.47
CA TYR A 284 13.48 2.33 -6.33
C TYR A 284 14.98 2.60 -6.48
N SER A 285 15.69 1.85 -7.33
CA SER A 285 17.04 2.22 -7.78
C SER A 285 17.04 3.48 -8.63
N LYS A 286 16.16 3.57 -9.63
CA LYS A 286 16.00 4.77 -10.48
C LYS A 286 15.52 5.97 -9.67
N ALA A 287 14.66 5.74 -8.69
CA ALA A 287 14.19 6.77 -7.78
C ALA A 287 15.26 7.26 -6.78
N GLY A 288 16.45 6.62 -6.73
CA GLY A 288 17.52 6.98 -5.83
C GLY A 288 17.33 6.52 -4.38
N GLN A 289 16.41 5.60 -4.14
CA GLN A 289 16.17 5.01 -2.82
C GLN A 289 17.02 3.77 -2.57
N LEU A 290 17.40 3.06 -3.62
CA LEU A 290 18.39 1.97 -3.61
C LEU A 290 19.67 2.41 -4.29
N GLU A 291 20.80 2.07 -3.68
CA GLU A 291 22.12 2.40 -4.16
C GLU A 291 22.85 1.14 -4.68
N GLY A 292 23.75 1.31 -5.65
CA GLY A 292 24.57 0.25 -6.20
C GLY A 292 24.06 -0.34 -7.52
N ASP A 293 24.77 -1.35 -8.02
CA ASP A 293 24.42 -2.04 -9.25
C ASP A 293 23.23 -3.00 -9.00
N MET A 294 22.20 -2.90 -9.83
CA MET A 294 21.04 -3.79 -9.82
C MET A 294 21.42 -5.28 -9.81
N SER A 295 22.49 -5.65 -10.51
CA SER A 295 22.98 -7.05 -10.56
C SER A 295 23.49 -7.58 -9.21
N SER A 296 23.75 -6.68 -8.24
CA SER A 296 24.19 -7.03 -6.89
C SER A 296 23.03 -7.14 -5.89
N LEU A 297 21.85 -6.67 -6.24
CA LEU A 297 20.66 -6.74 -5.39
C LEU A 297 20.02 -8.12 -5.46
N LYS A 298 19.58 -8.63 -4.34
CA LYS A 298 18.90 -9.93 -4.24
C LYS A 298 17.49 -9.71 -3.72
N ILE A 299 16.53 -10.44 -4.29
CA ILE A 299 15.12 -10.37 -3.87
C ILE A 299 15.00 -10.67 -2.37
N GLU A 300 15.74 -11.66 -1.87
CA GLU A 300 15.68 -12.10 -0.48
C GLU A 300 16.17 -11.03 0.52
N ASP A 301 16.89 -10.03 0.06
CA ASP A 301 17.31 -8.90 0.89
C ASP A 301 16.15 -7.90 1.16
N PHE A 302 15.07 -7.97 0.36
CA PHE A 302 13.94 -7.05 0.41
C PHE A 302 12.60 -7.75 0.60
N TRP A 303 12.43 -8.98 0.07
CA TRP A 303 11.18 -9.71 0.10
C TRP A 303 11.30 -11.06 0.79
N TYR A 304 10.25 -11.46 1.50
CA TYR A 304 10.07 -12.80 2.05
C TYR A 304 8.90 -13.47 1.32
N LEU A 305 9.22 -14.23 0.27
CA LEU A 305 8.24 -14.78 -0.69
C LEU A 305 7.52 -16.03 -0.18
N LYS A 306 8.06 -16.73 0.82
CA LYS A 306 7.53 -18.03 1.29
C LYS A 306 6.01 -18.08 1.50
N PRO A 307 5.34 -17.06 2.10
CA PRO A 307 3.89 -17.09 2.27
C PRO A 307 3.11 -17.02 0.95
N LEU A 308 3.66 -16.36 -0.07
CA LEU A 308 3.04 -16.26 -1.41
C LEU A 308 3.23 -17.55 -2.21
N ASP A 309 4.39 -18.19 -2.09
CA ASP A 309 4.71 -19.45 -2.79
C ASP A 309 3.93 -20.64 -2.23
N SER A 310 3.41 -20.53 -1.00
CA SER A 310 2.70 -21.61 -0.30
C SER A 310 1.20 -21.57 -0.49
N ASN A 311 0.63 -20.52 -1.10
CA ASN A 311 -0.81 -20.26 -1.32
C ASN A 311 -1.12 -20.03 -2.80
#